data_b7331f21616ec438fe2aba821cb0f683
#
_entry.id   b7331f21616ec438fe2aba821cb0f683
#
_cell.length_a   1.000
_cell.length_b   1.000
_cell.length_c   1.000
_cell.angle_alpha   90.00
_cell.angle_beta   90.00
_cell.angle_gamma   90.00
#
_symmetry.space_group_name_H-M   'P 1'
#
loop_
_entity.id
_entity.type
_entity.pdbx_description
1 polymer ?
#
loop_
_entity_poly.entity_id
_entity_poly.type
_entity_poly.pdbx_seq_one_letter_code
_entity_poly.pdbx_strand_id
1 'polypeptide(L)'
;MSKTIITLLLSCLLSSPAFGYPAHAQYWPHRSVLYFAPTNDDHVKQFLLEALMNECELEDRDVITLVIAEDGFTEPSWLKEEFDLKMLAALYDVKAGQHTAILLGKDGEEKHRWGAKTDWQFINNLIDQMPMRKREMQQKRSPCAI
;
A
#
# COMPACT_ATOMS: atom_id res chain seq x y z
N MET A 1 29.04 44.10 -49.98
CA MET A 1 27.75 43.49 -49.75
C MET A 1 27.95 42.38 -48.72
N SER A 2 27.74 42.69 -47.48
CA SER A 2 27.90 41.75 -46.41
C SER A 2 26.58 40.99 -46.22
N LYS A 3 26.59 39.72 -46.54
CA LYS A 3 25.48 38.83 -46.23
C LYS A 3 25.69 38.32 -44.85
N THR A 4 25.15 38.99 -43.88
CA THR A 4 25.03 38.48 -42.52
C THR A 4 24.03 37.35 -42.52
N ILE A 5 24.53 36.14 -42.54
CA ILE A 5 23.74 34.94 -42.25
C ILE A 5 23.49 34.95 -40.77
N ILE A 6 22.32 35.38 -40.39
CA ILE A 6 21.82 35.19 -39.04
C ILE A 6 21.46 33.70 -38.91
N THR A 7 22.41 32.93 -38.41
CA THR A 7 22.13 31.57 -37.99
C THR A 7 21.32 31.64 -36.75
N LEU A 8 20.02 31.57 -36.92
CA LEU A 8 19.09 31.38 -35.82
C LEU A 8 19.33 29.96 -35.25
N LEU A 9 20.20 29.89 -34.26
CA LEU A 9 20.33 28.72 -33.43
C LEU A 9 19.01 28.57 -32.68
N LEU A 10 18.08 27.84 -33.31
CA LEU A 10 16.90 27.31 -32.67
C LEU A 10 17.41 26.26 -31.66
N SER A 11 17.74 26.76 -30.52
CA SER A 11 17.98 25.96 -29.31
C SER A 11 16.64 25.27 -28.99
N CYS A 12 16.42 24.11 -29.60
CA CYS A 12 15.45 23.15 -29.11
C CYS A 12 15.92 22.76 -27.71
N LEU A 13 15.44 23.49 -26.76
CA LEU A 13 15.32 23.00 -25.41
C LEU A 13 14.43 21.77 -25.49
N LEU A 14 15.08 20.63 -25.69
CA LEU A 14 14.53 19.33 -25.33
C LEU A 14 14.33 19.38 -23.81
N SER A 15 13.24 20.01 -23.39
CA SER A 15 12.65 19.74 -22.11
C SER A 15 12.25 18.28 -22.20
N SER A 16 13.20 17.40 -21.81
CA SER A 16 12.86 16.05 -21.44
C SER A 16 11.71 16.20 -20.48
N PRO A 17 10.53 15.61 -20.74
CA PRO A 17 9.58 15.48 -19.69
C PRO A 17 10.34 14.71 -18.62
N ALA A 18 10.68 15.38 -17.54
CA ALA A 18 10.99 14.69 -16.35
C ALA A 18 9.76 13.83 -16.10
N PHE A 19 9.83 12.56 -16.43
CA PHE A 19 8.96 11.56 -15.85
C PHE A 19 9.35 11.53 -14.36
N GLY A 20 9.16 12.66 -13.73
CA GLY A 20 8.96 12.69 -12.29
C GLY A 20 7.82 11.74 -12.09
N TYR A 21 8.13 10.61 -11.48
CA TYR A 21 7.14 9.71 -10.93
C TYR A 21 6.05 10.64 -10.39
N PRO A 22 4.84 10.60 -10.88
CA PRO A 22 3.85 11.54 -10.43
C PRO A 22 3.53 11.19 -8.99
N ALA A 23 4.29 11.77 -8.10
CA ALA A 23 4.21 11.56 -6.65
C ALA A 23 2.81 11.87 -6.08
N HIS A 24 1.95 12.41 -6.93
CA HIS A 24 0.58 12.77 -6.57
C HIS A 24 -0.47 12.17 -7.51
N ALA A 25 -0.07 11.43 -8.53
CA ALA A 25 -1.02 10.98 -9.53
C ALA A 25 -1.63 9.62 -9.23
N GLN A 26 -1.16 8.91 -8.24
CA GLN A 26 -1.71 7.60 -7.94
C GLN A 26 -1.74 7.32 -6.45
N TYR A 27 -2.70 7.95 -5.80
CA TYR A 27 -3.22 7.33 -4.60
C TYR A 27 -3.93 6.05 -5.01
N TRP A 28 -3.56 4.95 -4.37
CA TRP A 28 -4.32 3.73 -4.48
C TRP A 28 -5.72 3.97 -3.92
N PRO A 29 -6.75 3.32 -4.46
CA PRO A 29 -8.10 3.46 -3.92
C PRO A 29 -8.23 2.85 -2.52
N HIS A 30 -7.24 2.06 -2.09
CA HIS A 30 -7.24 1.38 -0.79
C HIS A 30 -5.96 1.64 -0.01
N ARG A 31 -6.08 1.52 1.31
CA ARG A 31 -4.99 1.21 2.22
C ARG A 31 -4.76 -0.29 2.21
N SER A 32 -3.59 -0.75 2.58
CA SER A 32 -3.27 -2.18 2.56
C SER A 32 -2.62 -2.60 3.86
N VAL A 33 -3.01 -3.74 4.38
CA VAL A 33 -2.24 -4.45 5.39
C VAL A 33 -1.59 -5.64 4.72
N LEU A 34 -0.25 -5.60 4.62
CA LEU A 34 0.56 -6.69 4.12
C LEU A 34 1.00 -7.54 5.31
N TYR A 35 0.70 -8.82 5.30
CA TYR A 35 1.11 -9.76 6.33
C TYR A 35 2.07 -10.79 5.73
N PHE A 36 3.33 -10.70 6.13
CA PHE A 36 4.38 -11.62 5.71
C PHE A 36 4.60 -12.68 6.78
N ALA A 37 4.71 -13.93 6.35
CA ALA A 37 4.92 -15.07 7.24
C ALA A 37 5.86 -16.10 6.62
N PRO A 38 6.54 -16.93 7.43
CA PRO A 38 7.36 -18.03 6.90
C PRO A 38 6.51 -19.11 6.23
N THR A 39 5.37 -19.43 6.82
CA THR A 39 4.46 -20.47 6.36
C THR A 39 3.01 -20.07 6.61
N ASN A 40 2.07 -20.80 6.03
CA ASN A 40 0.66 -20.69 6.38
C ASN A 40 0.38 -21.40 7.72
N ASP A 41 0.81 -20.77 8.79
CA ASP A 41 0.72 -21.28 10.16
C ASP A 41 -0.51 -20.76 10.92
N ASP A 42 -0.58 -21.05 12.21
CA ASP A 42 -1.70 -20.64 13.05
C ASP A 42 -1.81 -19.11 13.21
N HIS A 43 -0.69 -18.39 13.15
CA HIS A 43 -0.70 -16.93 13.18
C HIS A 43 -1.36 -16.36 11.91
N VAL A 44 -1.07 -16.94 10.76
CA VAL A 44 -1.71 -16.55 9.49
C VAL A 44 -3.22 -16.83 9.54
N LYS A 45 -3.61 -18.00 10.01
CA LYS A 45 -5.03 -18.37 10.14
C LYS A 45 -5.77 -17.44 11.09
N GLN A 46 -5.14 -17.09 12.20
CA GLN A 46 -5.70 -16.15 13.17
C GLN A 46 -5.84 -14.75 12.55
N PHE A 47 -4.82 -14.28 11.84
CA PHE A 47 -4.88 -12.99 11.13
C PHE A 47 -6.04 -12.95 10.13
N LEU A 48 -6.20 -13.99 9.32
CA LEU A 48 -7.27 -14.07 8.32
C LEU A 48 -8.66 -14.11 8.98
N LEU A 49 -8.80 -14.85 10.06
CA LEU A 49 -10.05 -14.91 10.83
C LEU A 49 -10.41 -13.55 11.42
N GLU A 50 -9.45 -12.88 12.03
CA GLU A 50 -9.66 -11.56 12.62
C GLU A 50 -9.96 -10.50 11.56
N ALA A 51 -9.29 -10.55 10.40
CA ALA A 51 -9.57 -9.68 9.28
C ALA A 51 -11.03 -9.84 8.80
N LEU A 52 -11.51 -11.07 8.72
CA LEU A 52 -12.90 -11.37 8.38
C LEU A 52 -13.87 -10.83 9.45
N MET A 53 -13.54 -10.98 10.72
CA MET A 53 -14.35 -10.45 11.83
C MET A 53 -14.43 -8.92 11.85
N ASN A 54 -13.41 -8.25 11.31
CA ASN A 54 -13.33 -6.80 11.20
C ASN A 54 -13.67 -6.28 9.79
N GLU A 55 -14.26 -7.11 8.94
CA GLU A 55 -14.49 -6.80 7.52
C GLU A 55 -15.19 -5.45 7.32
N CYS A 56 -16.30 -5.20 8.02
CA CYS A 56 -17.02 -3.95 7.90
C CYS A 56 -16.15 -2.73 8.25
N GLU A 57 -15.42 -2.82 9.35
CA GLU A 57 -14.53 -1.74 9.80
C GLU A 57 -13.37 -1.49 8.83
N LEU A 58 -12.87 -2.55 8.20
CA LEU A 58 -11.82 -2.45 7.19
C LEU A 58 -12.35 -1.86 5.88
N GLU A 59 -13.52 -2.30 5.42
CA GLU A 59 -14.18 -1.73 4.25
C GLU A 59 -14.50 -0.24 4.42
N ASP A 60 -14.99 0.15 5.59
CA ASP A 60 -15.26 1.56 5.89
C ASP A 60 -14.03 2.44 5.76
N ARG A 61 -12.85 1.86 6.00
CA ARG A 61 -11.55 2.54 5.91
C ARG A 61 -10.81 2.30 4.60
N ASP A 62 -11.47 1.68 3.64
CA ASP A 62 -10.85 1.27 2.37
C ASP A 62 -9.56 0.44 2.60
N VAL A 63 -9.58 -0.52 3.51
CA VAL A 63 -8.44 -1.38 3.82
C VAL A 63 -8.63 -2.75 3.20
N ILE A 64 -7.64 -3.20 2.46
CA ILE A 64 -7.49 -4.58 2.01
C ILE A 64 -6.40 -5.29 2.79
N THR A 65 -6.54 -6.57 2.98
CA THR A 65 -5.54 -7.41 3.64
C THR A 65 -4.92 -8.38 2.65
N LEU A 66 -3.60 -8.48 2.66
CA LEU A 66 -2.84 -9.32 1.76
C LEU A 66 -1.87 -10.17 2.58
N VAL A 67 -1.97 -11.49 2.47
CA VAL A 67 -1.06 -12.43 3.14
C VAL A 67 -0.08 -13.02 2.14
N ILE A 68 1.19 -13.02 2.51
CA ILE A 68 2.30 -13.50 1.69
C ILE A 68 3.16 -14.40 2.56
N ALA A 69 3.12 -15.70 2.31
CA ALA A 69 3.96 -16.67 2.99
C ALA A 69 5.11 -17.15 2.10
N GLU A 70 6.25 -17.41 2.71
CA GLU A 70 7.45 -17.86 2.00
C GLU A 70 7.28 -19.27 1.39
N ASP A 71 6.35 -20.07 1.93
CA ASP A 71 6.00 -21.40 1.41
C ASP A 71 5.17 -21.36 0.11
N GLY A 72 4.85 -20.18 -0.40
CA GLY A 72 4.05 -19.95 -1.60
C GLY A 72 2.57 -19.71 -1.35
N PHE A 73 2.10 -19.79 -0.11
CA PHE A 73 0.73 -19.42 0.22
C PHE A 73 0.53 -17.92 0.10
N THR A 74 -0.55 -17.52 -0.56
CA THR A 74 -1.02 -16.13 -0.61
C THR A 74 -2.52 -16.05 -0.43
N GLU A 75 -2.98 -15.00 0.22
CA GLU A 75 -4.40 -14.65 0.28
C GLU A 75 -4.57 -13.16 -0.02
N PRO A 76 -5.25 -12.78 -1.08
CA PRO A 76 -5.88 -13.64 -2.09
C PRO A 76 -4.88 -14.42 -2.94
N SER A 77 -5.32 -15.55 -3.51
CA SER A 77 -4.45 -16.48 -4.25
C SER A 77 -3.84 -15.89 -5.52
N TRP A 78 -4.51 -14.94 -6.16
CA TRP A 78 -4.03 -14.27 -7.38
C TRP A 78 -2.82 -13.34 -7.14
N LEU A 79 -2.53 -13.02 -5.90
CA LEU A 79 -1.48 -12.07 -5.54
C LEU A 79 -0.11 -12.45 -6.11
N LYS A 80 0.23 -13.73 -6.08
CA LYS A 80 1.49 -14.26 -6.61
C LYS A 80 1.61 -14.20 -8.14
N GLU A 81 0.49 -14.03 -8.85
CA GLU A 81 0.45 -13.90 -10.30
C GLU A 81 0.63 -12.45 -10.75
N GLU A 82 0.19 -11.50 -9.92
CA GLU A 82 0.23 -10.08 -10.20
C GLU A 82 1.50 -9.39 -9.69
N PHE A 83 2.16 -9.94 -8.67
CA PHE A 83 3.29 -9.32 -8.00
C PHE A 83 4.48 -10.28 -7.85
N ASP A 84 5.68 -9.72 -8.00
CA ASP A 84 6.90 -10.39 -7.53
C ASP A 84 6.98 -10.25 -6.01
N LEU A 85 6.64 -11.33 -5.30
CA LEU A 85 6.54 -11.34 -3.85
C LEU A 85 7.88 -11.14 -3.16
N LYS A 86 8.98 -11.59 -3.77
CA LYS A 86 10.33 -11.36 -3.24
C LYS A 86 10.73 -9.90 -3.36
N MET A 87 10.40 -9.28 -4.48
CA MET A 87 10.64 -7.86 -4.69
C MET A 87 9.80 -7.03 -3.72
N LEU A 88 8.55 -7.40 -3.48
CA LEU A 88 7.67 -6.73 -2.53
C LEU A 88 8.22 -6.80 -1.10
N ALA A 89 8.70 -7.96 -0.67
CA ALA A 89 9.36 -8.13 0.63
C ALA A 89 10.65 -7.31 0.74
N ALA A 90 11.43 -7.25 -0.32
CA ALA A 90 12.66 -6.45 -0.36
C ALA A 90 12.36 -4.95 -0.33
N LEU A 91 11.33 -4.50 -1.03
CA LEU A 91 10.91 -3.09 -1.07
C LEU A 91 10.60 -2.55 0.34
N TYR A 92 9.98 -3.36 1.18
CA TYR A 92 9.62 -2.99 2.55
C TYR A 92 10.61 -3.53 3.60
N ASP A 93 11.77 -4.05 3.18
CA ASP A 93 12.80 -4.59 4.06
C ASP A 93 12.25 -5.62 5.06
N VAL A 94 11.50 -6.57 4.55
CA VAL A 94 10.93 -7.67 5.33
C VAL A 94 11.93 -8.82 5.39
N LYS A 95 12.27 -9.23 6.61
CA LYS A 95 13.20 -10.33 6.86
C LYS A 95 12.52 -11.68 6.74
N ALA A 96 13.20 -12.62 6.07
CA ALA A 96 12.77 -14.01 6.00
C ALA A 96 12.68 -14.68 7.38
N GLY A 97 11.75 -15.63 7.53
CA GLY A 97 11.59 -16.42 8.74
C GLY A 97 10.84 -15.72 9.87
N GLN A 98 10.32 -14.53 9.64
CA GLN A 98 9.61 -13.74 10.65
C GLN A 98 8.19 -13.41 10.20
N HIS A 99 7.30 -13.23 11.16
CA HIS A 99 5.98 -12.62 10.92
C HIS A 99 6.12 -11.11 10.98
N THR A 100 5.77 -10.44 9.91
CA THR A 100 5.81 -8.97 9.80
C THR A 100 4.55 -8.49 9.11
N ALA A 101 3.82 -7.62 9.77
CA ALA A 101 2.69 -6.93 9.18
C ALA A 101 3.00 -5.45 8.98
N ILE A 102 2.52 -4.89 7.88
CA ILE A 102 2.79 -3.51 7.49
C ILE A 102 1.50 -2.86 7.03
N LEU A 103 1.18 -1.71 7.61
CA LEU A 103 0.11 -0.86 7.13
C LEU A 103 0.66 0.13 6.10
N LEU A 104 0.12 0.10 4.91
CA LEU A 104 0.38 1.06 3.85
C LEU A 104 -0.78 2.04 3.71
N GLY A 105 -0.45 3.32 3.57
CA GLY A 105 -1.44 4.33 3.20
C GLY A 105 -1.84 4.25 1.72
N LYS A 106 -2.80 5.07 1.32
CA LYS A 106 -3.20 5.20 -0.09
C LYS A 106 -2.08 5.78 -0.98
N ASP A 107 -1.07 6.40 -0.37
CA ASP A 107 0.16 6.86 -1.03
C ASP A 107 1.22 5.76 -1.23
N GLY A 108 0.95 4.53 -0.77
CA GLY A 108 1.88 3.41 -0.82
C GLY A 108 2.98 3.45 0.22
N GLU A 109 3.01 4.44 1.09
CA GLU A 109 4.01 4.57 2.14
C GLU A 109 3.64 3.74 3.38
N GLU A 110 4.68 3.18 4.01
CA GLU A 110 4.54 2.49 5.29
C GLU A 110 4.13 3.47 6.40
N LYS A 111 3.03 3.16 7.07
CA LYS A 111 2.51 3.96 8.18
C LYS A 111 2.74 3.33 9.54
N HIS A 112 2.78 2.01 9.60
CA HIS A 112 3.01 1.25 10.82
C HIS A 112 3.47 -0.17 10.49
N ARG A 113 4.23 -0.76 11.41
CA ARG A 113 4.78 -2.12 11.29
C ARG A 113 4.64 -2.83 12.62
N TRP A 114 4.27 -4.12 12.58
CA TRP A 114 4.14 -4.95 13.77
C TRP A 114 4.46 -6.42 13.46
N GLY A 115 4.41 -7.26 14.47
CA GLY A 115 4.73 -8.68 14.37
C GLY A 115 3.53 -9.57 14.08
N ALA A 116 3.55 -10.77 14.65
CA ALA A 116 2.59 -11.83 14.36
C ALA A 116 1.15 -11.53 14.78
N LYS A 117 0.96 -10.77 15.84
CA LYS A 117 -0.38 -10.46 16.40
C LYS A 117 -0.79 -9.04 16.03
N THR A 118 -2.04 -8.89 15.61
CA THR A 118 -2.60 -7.61 15.19
C THR A 118 -3.57 -7.08 16.24
N ASP A 119 -3.35 -5.85 16.69
CA ASP A 119 -4.33 -5.08 17.44
C ASP A 119 -5.17 -4.25 16.46
N TRP A 120 -6.28 -4.80 16.03
CA TRP A 120 -7.14 -4.18 15.04
C TRP A 120 -7.75 -2.86 15.51
N GLN A 121 -8.03 -2.73 16.80
CA GLN A 121 -8.53 -1.48 17.35
C GLN A 121 -7.47 -0.37 17.23
N PHE A 122 -6.23 -0.69 17.56
CA PHE A 122 -5.11 0.24 17.38
C PHE A 122 -4.94 0.64 15.91
N ILE A 123 -4.96 -0.33 14.99
CA ILE A 123 -4.81 -0.08 13.56
C ILE A 123 -5.94 0.82 13.03
N ASN A 124 -7.18 0.52 13.39
CA ASN A 124 -8.33 1.33 13.00
C ASN A 124 -8.25 2.76 13.53
N ASN A 125 -7.85 2.93 14.78
CA ASN A 125 -7.66 4.25 15.39
C ASN A 125 -6.53 5.03 14.71
N LEU A 126 -5.44 4.36 14.36
CA LEU A 126 -4.33 4.97 13.65
C LEU A 126 -4.77 5.48 12.27
N ILE A 127 -5.53 4.68 11.53
CA ILE A 127 -6.08 5.08 10.23
C ILE A 127 -7.01 6.28 10.39
N ASP A 128 -7.88 6.28 11.38
CA ASP A 128 -8.85 7.36 11.60
C ASP A 128 -8.21 8.72 11.89
N GLN A 129 -6.94 8.74 12.28
CA GLN A 129 -6.16 9.96 12.48
C GLN A 129 -5.48 10.46 11.19
N MET A 130 -5.49 9.68 10.12
CA MET A 130 -4.87 10.09 8.85
C MET A 130 -5.67 11.20 8.18
N PRO A 131 -5.01 12.21 7.56
CA PRO A 131 -5.71 13.36 6.96
C PRO A 131 -6.73 12.99 5.89
N MET A 132 -6.42 12.04 5.00
CA MET A 132 -7.36 11.58 3.98
C MET A 132 -8.55 10.87 4.60
N ARG A 133 -8.33 10.03 5.61
CA ARG A 133 -9.40 9.34 6.32
C ARG A 133 -10.33 10.31 7.04
N LYS A 134 -9.81 11.35 7.65
CA LYS A 134 -10.64 12.39 8.29
C LYS A 134 -11.58 13.05 7.29
N ARG A 135 -11.12 13.30 6.07
CA ARG A 135 -11.97 13.81 4.99
C ARG A 135 -13.02 12.79 4.55
N GLU A 136 -12.63 11.53 4.42
CA GLU A 136 -13.56 10.44 4.08
C GLU A 136 -14.70 10.33 5.10
N MET A 137 -14.39 10.40 6.40
CA MET A 137 -15.38 10.36 7.49
C MET A 137 -16.34 11.56 7.47
N GLN A 138 -15.90 12.72 6.98
CA GLN A 138 -16.76 13.90 6.82
C GLN A 138 -17.73 13.76 5.65
N GLN A 139 -17.36 12.99 4.63
CA GLN A 139 -18.11 12.85 3.39
C GLN A 139 -19.09 11.66 3.40
N LYS A 140 -18.85 10.67 4.23
CA LYS A 140 -19.55 9.40 4.23
C LYS A 140 -19.79 8.90 5.64
N ARG A 141 -21.03 8.44 5.90
CA ARG A 141 -21.34 7.72 7.14
C ARG A 141 -20.72 6.33 7.12
N SER A 142 -20.23 5.89 8.28
CA SER A 142 -19.77 4.51 8.45
C SER A 142 -20.94 3.53 8.27
N PRO A 143 -20.80 2.52 7.39
CA PRO A 143 -21.82 1.47 7.26
C PRO A 143 -21.83 0.54 8.48
N CYS A 144 -20.83 0.61 9.34
CA CYS A 144 -20.67 -0.24 10.52
C CYS A 144 -21.25 0.40 11.79
N ALA A 145 -21.55 1.68 11.77
CA ALA A 145 -22.22 2.37 12.87
C ALA A 145 -23.72 2.08 12.82
N ILE A 146 -24.18 1.25 13.73
CA ILE A 146 -25.62 0.95 13.95
C ILE A 146 -26.15 1.89 15.02
#